data_571f916a592d55709a64f55c521b8f50
#
_entry.id   571f916a592d55709a64f55c521b8f50
#
_cell.length_a   1.000
_cell.length_b   1.000
_cell.length_c   1.000
_cell.angle_alpha   90.00
_cell.angle_beta   90.00
_cell.angle_gamma   90.00
#
_symmetry.space_group_name_H-M   'P 1'
#
loop_
_entity.id
_entity.type
_entity.pdbx_description
1 polymer ?
#
loop_
_entity_poly.entity_id
_entity_poly.type
_entity_poly.pdbx_seq_one_letter_code
_entity_poly.pdbx_strand_id
1 'polypeptide(L)'
;FAPPTPPPPSSYPATKIWPCSSRSAAELFCQNLTHRIKYGFSHVNSNILDLPVNDIYGAKTCLSKLHAKVYLLVNIASRCGFRYQYSHLEILYKSYQKDGLVVCGFPSNNFANQEPKSENEIEMFCKVNKGVTFPLYSKINVKGQNIHPIYDMLVKDEIFGGKIRWNFSKFLLDGTGHVFGRFSPFKNPNSKKVRKEIETKLSPF
;
A
#
# COMPACT_ATOMS: atom_id res chain seq x y z
N PHE A 1 -40.90 -5.53 -10.23
CA PHE A 1 -39.84 -6.04 -9.38
C PHE A 1 -38.91 -4.91 -9.04
N ALA A 2 -38.95 -4.40 -7.81
CA ALA A 2 -37.99 -3.41 -7.31
C ALA A 2 -36.68 -4.11 -6.95
N PRO A 3 -35.51 -3.49 -7.19
CA PRO A 3 -34.23 -4.08 -6.80
C PRO A 3 -34.12 -4.17 -5.27
N PRO A 4 -33.40 -5.18 -4.73
CA PRO A 4 -33.23 -5.32 -3.29
C PRO A 4 -32.43 -4.15 -2.69
N THR A 5 -32.90 -3.67 -1.55
CA THR A 5 -32.21 -2.63 -0.75
C THR A 5 -30.84 -3.13 -0.28
N PRO A 6 -29.80 -2.27 -0.30
CA PRO A 6 -28.47 -2.65 0.19
C PRO A 6 -28.53 -2.92 1.71
N PRO A 7 -27.73 -3.87 2.22
CA PRO A 7 -27.63 -4.14 3.63
C PRO A 7 -27.04 -2.94 4.41
N PRO A 8 -27.41 -2.75 5.69
CA PRO A 8 -26.89 -1.67 6.51
C PRO A 8 -25.37 -1.83 6.71
N PRO A 9 -24.64 -0.71 6.92
CA PRO A 9 -23.20 -0.77 7.16
C PRO A 9 -22.91 -1.58 8.42
N SER A 10 -22.00 -2.57 8.30
CA SER A 10 -21.55 -3.39 9.41
C SER A 10 -20.83 -2.50 10.44
N SER A 11 -21.27 -2.61 11.69
CA SER A 11 -20.66 -1.94 12.84
C SER A 11 -19.24 -2.48 13.08
N TYR A 12 -18.23 -1.80 12.56
CA TYR A 12 -16.88 -1.91 13.08
C TYR A 12 -16.80 -1.13 14.40
N PRO A 13 -16.15 -1.67 15.45
CA PRO A 13 -15.96 -0.90 16.67
C PRO A 13 -15.15 0.35 16.32
N ALA A 14 -15.67 1.50 16.72
CA ALA A 14 -15.02 2.79 16.60
C ALA A 14 -13.67 2.72 17.36
N THR A 15 -12.59 2.52 16.63
CA THR A 15 -11.25 2.74 17.16
C THR A 15 -11.13 4.21 17.49
N LYS A 16 -10.87 4.50 18.77
CA LYS A 16 -10.67 5.83 19.34
C LYS A 16 -9.77 6.66 18.42
N ILE A 17 -10.34 7.73 17.87
CA ILE A 17 -9.60 8.75 17.12
C ILE A 17 -8.72 9.46 18.15
N TRP A 18 -7.44 9.15 18.18
CA TRP A 18 -6.45 10.00 18.83
C TRP A 18 -6.12 11.14 17.88
N PRO A 19 -6.25 12.39 18.30
CA PRO A 19 -5.81 13.50 17.46
C PRO A 19 -4.29 13.38 17.27
N CYS A 20 -3.84 13.42 16.02
CA CYS A 20 -2.44 13.64 15.70
C CYS A 20 -2.06 15.00 16.31
N SER A 21 -1.34 14.96 17.42
CA SER A 21 -0.91 16.16 18.13
C SER A 21 0.01 16.97 17.24
N SER A 22 -0.34 18.24 17.10
CA SER A 22 0.44 19.38 16.64
C SER A 22 0.81 19.46 15.15
N ARG A 23 0.09 20.36 14.49
CA ARG A 23 0.28 20.93 13.15
C ARG A 23 -0.07 20.01 11.98
N SER A 24 -0.97 20.50 11.12
CA SER A 24 -1.41 19.74 9.93
C SER A 24 -0.19 19.40 9.06
N ALA A 25 -0.17 18.18 8.52
CA ALA A 25 0.87 17.75 7.57
C ALA A 25 1.00 18.70 6.36
N ALA A 26 -0.08 19.43 6.03
CA ALA A 26 -0.10 20.49 5.02
C ALA A 26 0.70 21.72 5.46
N GLU A 27 0.65 22.12 6.74
CA GLU A 27 1.43 23.25 7.27
C GLU A 27 2.91 22.89 7.38
N LEU A 28 3.26 21.66 7.77
CA LEU A 28 4.64 21.18 7.72
C LEU A 28 5.17 21.10 6.28
N PHE A 29 4.35 20.69 5.34
CA PHE A 29 4.72 20.63 3.92
C PHE A 29 4.90 22.03 3.33
N CYS A 30 4.03 23.00 3.62
CA CYS A 30 4.16 24.39 3.18
C CYS A 30 5.37 25.08 3.83
N GLN A 31 5.61 24.88 5.13
CA GLN A 31 6.78 25.46 5.82
C GLN A 31 8.08 24.85 5.32
N ASN A 32 8.11 23.56 5.01
CA ASN A 32 9.28 22.92 4.40
C ASN A 32 9.54 23.39 2.96
N LEU A 33 8.50 23.74 2.18
CA LEU A 33 8.69 24.28 0.83
C LEU A 33 9.34 25.68 0.87
N THR A 34 8.90 26.57 1.77
CA THR A 34 9.47 27.91 1.95
C THR A 34 10.87 27.88 2.55
N HIS A 35 11.16 26.91 3.43
CA HIS A 35 12.49 26.69 4.00
C HIS A 35 13.49 26.10 2.96
N ARG A 36 12.99 25.25 2.04
CA ARG A 36 13.79 24.66 0.94
C ARG A 36 14.30 25.68 -0.07
N ILE A 37 13.54 26.76 -0.30
CA ILE A 37 13.93 27.83 -1.24
C ILE A 37 15.05 28.71 -0.63
N LYS A 38 15.15 28.77 0.70
CA LYS A 38 16.05 29.71 1.40
C LYS A 38 17.36 29.11 1.89
N TYR A 39 17.47 27.78 2.10
CA TYR A 39 18.62 27.16 2.79
C TYR A 39 19.21 25.90 2.15
N GLY A 40 18.97 25.62 0.87
CA GLY A 40 19.60 24.47 0.20
C GLY A 40 19.11 23.10 0.75
N PHE A 41 19.13 22.09 -0.10
CA PHE A 41 18.67 20.72 0.17
C PHE A 41 19.42 20.08 1.35
N SER A 42 18.88 20.17 2.56
CA SER A 42 19.16 19.19 3.61
C SER A 42 18.21 18.01 3.42
N HIS A 43 18.74 16.81 3.27
CA HIS A 43 17.98 15.55 3.21
C HIS A 43 17.18 15.39 4.52
N VAL A 44 15.91 15.79 4.50
CA VAL A 44 14.96 15.27 5.48
C VAL A 44 14.77 13.80 5.11
N ASN A 45 15.35 12.90 5.88
CA ASN A 45 15.13 11.46 5.76
C ASN A 45 13.66 11.16 6.11
N SER A 46 12.76 11.37 5.14
CA SER A 46 11.33 11.04 5.32
C SER A 46 11.20 9.52 5.32
N ASN A 47 10.70 8.94 6.41
CA ASN A 47 10.41 7.52 6.44
C ASN A 47 9.29 7.21 5.43
N ILE A 48 9.49 6.21 4.60
CA ILE A 48 8.50 5.79 3.59
C ILE A 48 7.13 5.48 4.18
N LEU A 49 7.08 4.95 5.42
CA LEU A 49 5.85 4.60 6.11
C LEU A 49 5.05 5.83 6.56
N ASP A 50 5.68 6.99 6.70
CA ASP A 50 5.05 8.25 7.14
C ASP A 50 4.57 9.12 5.96
N LEU A 51 4.88 8.71 4.73
CA LEU A 51 4.43 9.44 3.55
C LEU A 51 2.90 9.43 3.45
N PRO A 52 2.28 10.60 3.14
CA PRO A 52 0.84 10.70 3.06
C PRO A 52 0.30 9.87 1.89
N VAL A 53 -0.78 9.16 2.13
CA VAL A 53 -1.54 8.41 1.14
C VAL A 53 -3.03 8.47 1.50
N ASN A 54 -3.92 8.35 0.53
CA ASN A 54 -5.34 8.21 0.80
C ASN A 54 -5.72 6.73 0.82
N ASP A 55 -6.55 6.33 1.77
CA ASP A 55 -7.17 5.01 1.73
C ASP A 55 -8.17 4.92 0.56
N ILE A 56 -8.78 3.75 0.36
CA ILE A 56 -9.72 3.52 -0.77
C ILE A 56 -10.98 4.40 -0.68
N TYR A 57 -11.28 4.96 0.48
CA TYR A 57 -12.40 5.88 0.71
C TYR A 57 -12.01 7.35 0.56
N GLY A 58 -10.75 7.64 0.24
CA GLY A 58 -10.21 8.99 0.07
C GLY A 58 -9.76 9.66 1.37
N ALA A 59 -9.83 8.99 2.51
CA ALA A 59 -9.37 9.54 3.79
C ALA A 59 -7.83 9.57 3.85
N LYS A 60 -7.26 10.71 4.27
CA LYS A 60 -5.82 10.88 4.42
C LYS A 60 -5.26 10.00 5.54
N THR A 61 -4.23 9.25 5.24
CA THR A 61 -3.56 8.33 6.16
C THR A 61 -2.07 8.20 5.83
N CYS A 62 -1.38 7.30 6.51
CA CYS A 62 -0.01 6.84 6.22
C CYS A 62 0.13 5.38 6.64
N LEU A 63 1.14 4.70 6.13
CA LEU A 63 1.34 3.26 6.41
C LEU A 63 1.72 3.00 7.86
N SER A 64 2.45 3.91 8.50
CA SER A 64 2.89 3.76 9.90
C SER A 64 1.72 3.60 10.88
N LYS A 65 0.52 4.13 10.56
CA LYS A 65 -0.69 3.94 11.37
C LYS A 65 -1.17 2.49 11.48
N LEU A 66 -0.70 1.62 10.61
CA LEU A 66 -1.03 0.19 10.65
C LEU A 66 -0.23 -0.58 11.70
N HIS A 67 0.86 0.01 12.23
CA HIS A 67 1.71 -0.56 13.29
C HIS A 67 2.15 -2.01 13.00
N ALA A 68 2.47 -2.32 11.73
CA ALA A 68 2.88 -3.67 11.33
C ALA A 68 4.38 -3.91 11.56
N LYS A 69 4.76 -5.19 11.77
CA LYS A 69 6.17 -5.62 11.77
C LYS A 69 6.70 -5.75 10.34
N VAL A 70 5.84 -6.18 9.42
CA VAL A 70 6.15 -6.36 8.00
C VAL A 70 5.04 -5.79 7.14
N TYR A 71 5.41 -5.02 6.14
CA TYR A 71 4.50 -4.50 5.12
C TYR A 71 4.80 -5.15 3.77
N LEU A 72 3.79 -5.67 3.10
CA LEU A 72 3.86 -6.13 1.71
C LEU A 72 3.11 -5.14 0.81
N LEU A 73 3.84 -4.27 0.13
CA LEU A 73 3.28 -3.29 -0.79
C LEU A 73 3.14 -3.90 -2.19
N VAL A 74 1.94 -3.82 -2.77
CA VAL A 74 1.65 -4.41 -4.09
C VAL A 74 0.85 -3.43 -4.94
N ASN A 75 1.34 -3.13 -6.15
CA ASN A 75 0.52 -2.41 -7.13
C ASN A 75 -0.43 -3.39 -7.84
N ILE A 76 -1.71 -3.11 -7.77
CA ILE A 76 -2.78 -4.02 -8.21
C ILE A 76 -3.59 -3.44 -9.38
N ALA A 77 -4.26 -4.31 -10.15
CA ALA A 77 -5.18 -3.91 -11.21
C ALA A 77 -6.24 -4.99 -11.47
N SER A 78 -7.52 -4.57 -11.58
CA SER A 78 -8.68 -5.46 -11.68
C SER A 78 -8.79 -6.20 -13.01
N ARG A 79 -8.26 -5.63 -14.11
CA ARG A 79 -8.30 -6.22 -15.47
C ARG A 79 -7.01 -6.93 -15.86
N CYS A 80 -6.04 -7.02 -14.95
CA CYS A 80 -4.76 -7.69 -15.22
C CYS A 80 -4.93 -9.21 -15.27
N GLY A 81 -4.19 -9.88 -16.16
CA GLY A 81 -4.13 -11.34 -16.18
C GLY A 81 -3.65 -11.96 -14.86
N PHE A 82 -2.85 -11.21 -14.08
CA PHE A 82 -2.38 -11.63 -12.75
C PHE A 82 -3.40 -11.42 -11.63
N ARG A 83 -4.64 -11.01 -11.92
CA ARG A 83 -5.70 -10.81 -10.90
C ARG A 83 -6.01 -12.03 -10.04
N TYR A 84 -5.61 -13.23 -10.45
CA TYR A 84 -5.69 -14.42 -9.62
C TYR A 84 -4.85 -14.31 -8.34
N GLN A 85 -3.84 -13.44 -8.33
CA GLN A 85 -2.98 -13.22 -7.16
C GLN A 85 -3.70 -12.52 -6.00
N TYR A 86 -4.87 -11.91 -6.20
CA TYR A 86 -5.66 -11.38 -5.09
C TYR A 86 -5.97 -12.45 -4.03
N SER A 87 -6.39 -13.65 -4.45
CA SER A 87 -6.65 -14.76 -3.53
C SER A 87 -5.38 -15.23 -2.82
N HIS A 88 -4.25 -15.27 -3.53
CA HIS A 88 -2.97 -15.64 -2.91
C HIS A 88 -2.46 -14.59 -1.92
N LEU A 89 -2.69 -13.29 -2.19
CA LEU A 89 -2.38 -12.21 -1.26
C LEU A 89 -3.27 -12.30 -0.01
N GLU A 90 -4.55 -12.60 -0.20
CA GLU A 90 -5.50 -12.77 0.90
C GLU A 90 -5.15 -13.96 1.79
N ILE A 91 -4.80 -15.11 1.19
CA ILE A 91 -4.34 -16.28 1.94
C ILE A 91 -3.09 -15.93 2.75
N LEU A 92 -2.11 -15.26 2.14
CA LEU A 92 -0.89 -14.82 2.79
C LEU A 92 -1.20 -13.87 3.96
N TYR A 93 -2.03 -12.86 3.72
CA TYR A 93 -2.46 -11.91 4.73
C TYR A 93 -3.11 -12.59 5.94
N LYS A 94 -4.11 -13.44 5.69
CA LYS A 94 -4.79 -14.20 6.76
C LYS A 94 -3.85 -15.12 7.54
N SER A 95 -2.84 -15.67 6.87
CA SER A 95 -1.87 -16.56 7.53
C SER A 95 -0.99 -15.82 8.55
N TYR A 96 -0.62 -14.55 8.29
CA TYR A 96 0.39 -13.85 9.08
C TYR A 96 -0.07 -12.52 9.69
N GLN A 97 -1.33 -12.07 9.50
CA GLN A 97 -1.80 -10.79 10.04
C GLN A 97 -1.70 -10.71 11.56
N LYS A 98 -1.94 -11.82 12.26
CA LYS A 98 -1.83 -11.90 13.72
C LYS A 98 -0.39 -11.82 14.21
N ASP A 99 0.57 -12.21 13.37
CA ASP A 99 1.99 -12.16 13.66
C ASP A 99 2.60 -10.79 13.34
N GLY A 100 1.86 -9.94 12.60
CA GLY A 100 2.25 -8.57 12.30
C GLY A 100 2.51 -8.27 10.82
N LEU A 101 2.07 -9.14 9.88
CA LEU A 101 2.09 -8.83 8.45
C LEU A 101 0.88 -7.97 8.07
N VAL A 102 1.11 -6.89 7.32
CA VAL A 102 0.05 -6.17 6.61
C VAL A 102 0.35 -6.17 5.11
N VAL A 103 -0.65 -6.53 4.30
CA VAL A 103 -0.63 -6.37 2.84
C VAL A 103 -1.28 -5.04 2.50
N CYS A 104 -0.62 -4.23 1.67
CA CYS A 104 -1.07 -2.92 1.23
C CYS A 104 -1.31 -2.94 -0.28
N GLY A 105 -2.57 -2.89 -0.70
CA GLY A 105 -2.95 -2.90 -2.12
C GLY A 105 -3.06 -1.48 -2.69
N PHE A 106 -2.25 -1.16 -3.70
CA PHE A 106 -2.23 0.12 -4.39
C PHE A 106 -2.75 -0.03 -5.81
N PRO A 107 -4.01 0.31 -6.11
CA PRO A 107 -4.53 0.30 -7.48
C PRO A 107 -3.73 1.24 -8.37
N SER A 108 -3.41 0.80 -9.59
CA SER A 108 -2.64 1.61 -10.54
C SER A 108 -3.05 1.34 -11.98
N ASN A 109 -3.30 2.42 -12.73
CA ASN A 109 -3.69 2.34 -14.13
C ASN A 109 -2.50 2.51 -15.11
N ASN A 110 -1.26 2.47 -14.60
CA ASN A 110 -0.06 2.76 -15.40
C ASN A 110 0.31 1.68 -16.42
N PHE A 111 -0.30 0.49 -16.36
CA PHE A 111 0.04 -0.63 -17.24
C PHE A 111 -1.17 -1.04 -18.08
N ALA A 112 -1.09 -0.78 -19.39
CA ALA A 112 -2.10 -1.16 -20.39
C ALA A 112 -3.54 -0.78 -20.01
N ASN A 113 -3.70 0.32 -19.25
CA ASN A 113 -5.02 0.80 -18.80
C ASN A 113 -5.87 -0.29 -18.10
N GLN A 114 -5.22 -1.12 -17.26
CA GLN A 114 -5.85 -2.28 -16.63
C GLN A 114 -6.56 -1.97 -15.31
N GLU A 115 -6.57 -0.70 -14.84
CA GLU A 115 -7.36 -0.24 -13.70
C GLU A 115 -8.11 1.06 -14.03
N PRO A 116 -9.06 1.04 -15.00
CA PRO A 116 -9.81 2.22 -15.38
C PRO A 116 -10.94 2.59 -14.42
N LYS A 117 -11.24 1.72 -13.46
CA LYS A 117 -12.36 1.83 -12.51
C LYS A 117 -12.18 2.98 -11.52
N SER A 118 -13.29 3.51 -11.00
CA SER A 118 -13.29 4.40 -9.83
C SER A 118 -12.90 3.65 -8.55
N GLU A 119 -12.56 4.37 -7.49
CA GLU A 119 -12.20 3.80 -6.18
C GLU A 119 -13.31 2.90 -5.63
N ASN A 120 -14.59 3.33 -5.72
CA ASN A 120 -15.74 2.54 -5.26
C ASN A 120 -15.88 1.22 -6.04
N GLU A 121 -15.68 1.25 -7.36
CA GLU A 121 -15.73 0.04 -8.19
C GLU A 121 -14.55 -0.89 -7.92
N ILE A 122 -13.35 -0.33 -7.60
CA ILE A 122 -12.17 -1.09 -7.21
C ILE A 122 -12.42 -1.77 -5.87
N GLU A 123 -12.92 -1.03 -4.89
CA GLU A 123 -13.27 -1.58 -3.58
C GLU A 123 -14.27 -2.73 -3.71
N MET A 124 -15.37 -2.50 -4.41
CA MET A 124 -16.38 -3.53 -4.65
C MET A 124 -15.77 -4.76 -5.33
N PHE A 125 -14.96 -4.57 -6.38
CA PHE A 125 -14.28 -5.67 -7.05
C PHE A 125 -13.37 -6.44 -6.10
N CYS A 126 -12.54 -5.76 -5.32
CA CYS A 126 -11.60 -6.40 -4.42
C CYS A 126 -12.31 -7.11 -3.27
N LYS A 127 -13.24 -6.45 -2.59
CA LYS A 127 -13.92 -7.01 -1.41
C LYS A 127 -14.96 -8.07 -1.79
N VAL A 128 -15.88 -7.75 -2.70
CA VAL A 128 -17.00 -8.64 -3.03
C VAL A 128 -16.55 -9.77 -3.96
N ASN A 129 -15.86 -9.43 -5.08
CA ASN A 129 -15.56 -10.43 -6.09
C ASN A 129 -14.28 -11.22 -5.78
N LYS A 130 -13.37 -10.69 -4.94
CA LYS A 130 -12.08 -11.31 -4.61
C LYS A 130 -11.93 -11.68 -3.15
N GLY A 131 -12.85 -11.28 -2.28
CA GLY A 131 -12.80 -11.56 -0.85
C GLY A 131 -11.61 -10.94 -0.14
N VAL A 132 -11.08 -9.81 -0.64
CA VAL A 132 -9.94 -9.10 -0.08
C VAL A 132 -10.33 -8.43 1.23
N THR A 133 -9.56 -8.69 2.28
CA THR A 133 -9.72 -8.06 3.60
C THR A 133 -8.54 -7.17 4.01
N PHE A 134 -7.41 -7.24 3.29
CA PHE A 134 -6.26 -6.38 3.54
C PHE A 134 -6.52 -4.92 3.09
N PRO A 135 -5.79 -3.94 3.67
CA PRO A 135 -5.90 -2.53 3.34
C PRO A 135 -5.75 -2.23 1.85
N LEU A 136 -6.68 -1.42 1.33
CA LEU A 136 -6.65 -0.88 -0.03
C LEU A 136 -6.50 0.64 0.04
N TYR A 137 -5.78 1.20 -0.91
CA TYR A 137 -5.53 2.63 -1.04
C TYR A 137 -6.16 3.19 -2.31
N SER A 138 -6.31 4.52 -2.39
CA SER A 138 -6.72 5.20 -3.59
C SER A 138 -5.74 4.92 -4.74
N LYS A 139 -6.23 5.05 -5.96
CA LYS A 139 -5.43 4.83 -7.16
C LYS A 139 -4.24 5.79 -7.22
N ILE A 140 -3.05 5.24 -7.47
CA ILE A 140 -1.81 6.01 -7.54
C ILE A 140 -1.03 5.70 -8.82
N ASN A 141 -0.10 6.60 -9.15
CA ASN A 141 0.89 6.34 -10.18
C ASN A 141 2.13 5.67 -9.57
N VAL A 142 2.55 4.54 -10.15
CA VAL A 142 3.74 3.79 -9.71
C VAL A 142 4.92 3.96 -10.67
N LYS A 143 4.77 4.80 -11.70
CA LYS A 143 5.81 5.19 -12.67
C LYS A 143 5.48 6.53 -13.35
N GLY A 144 6.46 7.12 -14.02
CA GLY A 144 6.32 8.37 -14.79
C GLY A 144 6.57 9.61 -13.94
N GLN A 145 6.31 10.79 -14.52
CA GLN A 145 6.61 12.07 -13.88
C GLN A 145 5.80 12.32 -12.59
N ASN A 146 4.58 11.80 -12.54
CA ASN A 146 3.67 11.95 -11.39
C ASN A 146 3.67 10.70 -10.50
N ILE A 147 4.80 10.01 -10.42
CA ILE A 147 4.95 8.84 -9.53
C ILE A 147 4.66 9.23 -8.08
N HIS A 148 3.89 8.40 -7.37
CA HIS A 148 3.58 8.64 -5.96
C HIS A 148 4.84 8.54 -5.10
N PRO A 149 5.05 9.43 -4.09
CA PRO A 149 6.27 9.45 -3.27
C PRO A 149 6.68 8.11 -2.67
N ILE A 150 5.73 7.29 -2.21
CA ILE A 150 6.01 5.93 -1.73
C ILE A 150 6.71 5.10 -2.82
N TYR A 151 6.17 5.09 -4.04
CA TYR A 151 6.77 4.33 -5.14
C TYR A 151 8.03 4.97 -5.70
N ASP A 152 8.16 6.30 -5.62
CA ASP A 152 9.39 7.00 -5.98
C ASP A 152 10.56 6.57 -5.07
N MET A 153 10.32 6.46 -3.76
CA MET A 153 11.32 5.91 -2.84
C MET A 153 11.64 4.44 -3.13
N LEU A 154 10.62 3.60 -3.35
CA LEU A 154 10.82 2.18 -3.67
C LEU A 154 11.64 1.95 -4.94
N VAL A 155 11.46 2.76 -5.98
CA VAL A 155 12.22 2.60 -7.24
C VAL A 155 13.65 3.17 -7.14
N LYS A 156 13.90 4.03 -6.15
CA LYS A 156 15.23 4.61 -5.85
C LYS A 156 16.01 3.84 -4.79
N ASP A 157 15.41 2.82 -4.18
CA ASP A 157 16.12 1.97 -3.22
C ASP A 157 17.40 1.39 -3.85
N GLU A 158 18.50 1.41 -3.12
CA GLU A 158 19.83 1.05 -3.64
C GLU A 158 19.94 -0.44 -3.98
N ILE A 159 19.27 -1.30 -3.21
CA ILE A 159 19.36 -2.78 -3.34
C ILE A 159 18.18 -3.34 -4.12
N PHE A 160 16.96 -2.92 -3.77
CA PHE A 160 15.70 -3.48 -4.31
C PHE A 160 15.01 -2.55 -5.30
N GLY A 161 15.60 -1.42 -5.63
CA GLY A 161 15.04 -0.40 -6.51
C GLY A 161 14.92 -0.82 -7.98
N GLY A 162 14.77 0.20 -8.83
CA GLY A 162 14.59 0.03 -10.26
C GLY A 162 13.13 0.06 -10.71
N LYS A 163 12.91 0.20 -12.01
CA LYS A 163 11.59 0.45 -12.62
C LYS A 163 10.56 -0.63 -12.24
N ILE A 164 9.33 -0.19 -11.94
CA ILE A 164 8.18 -1.10 -11.85
C ILE A 164 7.84 -1.58 -13.25
N ARG A 165 7.91 -2.89 -13.46
CA ARG A 165 7.78 -3.48 -14.80
C ARG A 165 6.34 -3.80 -15.18
N TRP A 166 5.48 -4.15 -14.20
CA TRP A 166 4.09 -4.54 -14.44
C TRP A 166 3.26 -4.50 -13.16
N ASN A 167 1.93 -4.66 -13.30
CA ASN A 167 1.03 -4.87 -12.16
C ASN A 167 1.47 -6.08 -11.33
N PHE A 168 1.15 -6.08 -10.04
CA PHE A 168 1.53 -7.10 -9.06
C PHE A 168 3.05 -7.22 -8.81
N SER A 169 3.81 -6.12 -8.99
CA SER A 169 5.14 -6.00 -8.38
C SER A 169 5.01 -5.87 -6.87
N LYS A 170 5.88 -6.50 -6.13
CA LYS A 170 5.78 -6.60 -4.66
C LYS A 170 7.05 -6.14 -4.00
N PHE A 171 6.90 -5.38 -2.89
CA PHE A 171 8.00 -4.95 -2.03
C PHE A 171 7.70 -5.34 -0.59
N LEU A 172 8.70 -5.88 0.11
CA LEU A 172 8.66 -6.13 1.53
C LEU A 172 9.41 -5.03 2.28
N LEU A 173 8.75 -4.43 3.26
CA LEU A 173 9.35 -3.47 4.19
C LEU A 173 9.18 -3.98 5.61
N ASP A 174 10.17 -3.72 6.45
CA ASP A 174 10.05 -3.96 7.89
C ASP A 174 9.32 -2.80 8.60
N GLY A 175 9.09 -2.94 9.90
CA GLY A 175 8.38 -1.95 10.72
C GLY A 175 9.08 -0.59 10.81
N THR A 176 10.33 -0.48 10.38
CA THR A 176 11.09 0.78 10.30
C THR A 176 11.02 1.43 8.92
N GLY A 177 10.39 0.76 7.94
CA GLY A 177 10.29 1.24 6.56
C GLY A 177 11.47 0.86 5.66
N HIS A 178 12.41 0.06 6.16
CA HIS A 178 13.51 -0.44 5.36
C HIS A 178 13.03 -1.54 4.39
N VAL A 179 13.39 -1.42 3.11
CA VAL A 179 13.07 -2.45 2.10
C VAL A 179 14.02 -3.63 2.27
N PHE A 180 13.48 -4.83 2.44
CA PHE A 180 14.28 -6.04 2.58
C PHE A 180 13.96 -7.13 1.54
N GLY A 181 13.00 -6.87 0.65
CA GLY A 181 12.68 -7.80 -0.42
C GLY A 181 11.87 -7.19 -1.55
N ARG A 182 12.10 -7.69 -2.76
CA ARG A 182 11.33 -7.34 -3.95
C ARG A 182 11.04 -8.58 -4.78
N PHE A 183 9.79 -8.69 -5.26
CA PHE A 183 9.38 -9.81 -6.11
C PHE A 183 8.73 -9.33 -7.39
N SER A 184 9.04 -10.03 -8.48
CA SER A 184 8.48 -9.75 -9.79
C SER A 184 6.96 -10.00 -9.83
N PRO A 185 6.26 -9.44 -10.83
CA PRO A 185 4.84 -9.71 -11.08
C PRO A 185 4.49 -11.19 -11.17
N PHE A 186 5.38 -11.99 -11.76
CA PHE A 186 5.19 -13.43 -11.97
C PHE A 186 5.30 -14.27 -10.70
N LYS A 187 5.94 -13.72 -9.64
CA LYS A 187 6.13 -14.47 -8.41
C LYS A 187 4.83 -14.56 -7.64
N ASN A 188 4.39 -15.80 -7.38
CA ASN A 188 3.24 -16.06 -6.52
C ASN A 188 3.53 -15.49 -5.11
N PRO A 189 2.68 -14.58 -4.59
CA PRO A 189 2.88 -13.98 -3.27
C PRO A 189 2.85 -15.01 -2.14
N ASN A 190 2.10 -16.10 -2.30
CA ASN A 190 1.99 -17.18 -1.31
C ASN A 190 3.01 -18.31 -1.52
N SER A 191 4.09 -18.10 -2.29
CA SER A 191 5.14 -19.09 -2.52
C SER A 191 6.03 -19.27 -1.29
N LYS A 192 6.66 -20.47 -1.14
CA LYS A 192 7.61 -20.76 -0.08
C LYS A 192 8.70 -19.68 0.06
N LYS A 193 9.21 -19.14 -1.06
CA LYS A 193 10.24 -18.09 -1.04
C LYS A 193 9.73 -16.81 -0.39
N VAL A 194 8.53 -16.33 -0.76
CA VAL A 194 7.95 -15.09 -0.19
C VAL A 194 7.63 -15.29 1.28
N ARG A 195 7.04 -16.43 1.66
CA ARG A 195 6.74 -16.77 3.06
C ARG A 195 8.02 -16.77 3.91
N LYS A 196 9.07 -17.44 3.46
CA LYS A 196 10.35 -17.50 4.17
C LYS A 196 10.93 -16.10 4.42
N GLU A 197 10.92 -15.21 3.43
CA GLU A 197 11.39 -13.83 3.60
C GLU A 197 10.55 -13.08 4.67
N ILE A 198 9.24 -13.22 4.65
CA ILE A 198 8.35 -12.61 5.64
C ILE A 198 8.64 -13.17 7.04
N GLU A 199 8.76 -14.49 7.17
CA GLU A 199 9.01 -15.19 8.43
C GLU A 199 10.32 -14.74 9.10
N THR A 200 11.36 -14.39 8.32
CA THR A 200 12.64 -13.86 8.87
C THR A 200 12.46 -12.58 9.69
N LYS A 201 11.39 -11.81 9.45
CA LYS A 201 11.12 -10.54 10.13
C LYS A 201 9.94 -10.61 11.10
N LEU A 202 9.13 -11.67 11.04
CA LEU A 202 8.01 -11.87 11.95
C LEU A 202 8.42 -12.67 13.20
N SER A 203 9.42 -13.57 13.09
CA SER A 203 9.91 -14.35 14.22
C SER A 203 10.43 -13.44 15.33
N PRO A 204 10.06 -13.65 16.60
CA PRO A 204 10.75 -13.01 17.72
C PRO A 204 12.21 -13.46 17.72
N PHE A 205 13.12 -12.52 17.99
CA PHE A 205 14.51 -12.84 18.31
C PHE A 205 14.58 -13.57 19.63
#